data_4f82eb97f1cf61a35c8bfa47673af350
#
_entry.id   4f82eb97f1cf61a35c8bfa47673af350
#
_cell.length_a   1.000
_cell.length_b   1.000
_cell.length_c   1.000
_cell.angle_alpha   90.00
_cell.angle_beta   90.00
_cell.angle_gamma   90.00
#
_symmetry.space_group_name_H-M   'P 1'
#
loop_
_entity.id
_entity.type
_entity.pdbx_description
1 polymer ?
#
loop_
_entity_poly.entity_id
_entity_poly.type
_entity_poly.pdbx_seq_one_letter_code
_entity_poly.pdbx_strand_id
1 'polypeptide(L)'
;LRTENYVTYTPSSSVSPVVSYGSNVVDKQTVYSMAKGLERGGERVLSGINGDYFVMATGDPLGLVVTDGVLRSSASYLNALGFNADGSAVIGTPNLSLMAAFKGNNLKIADINKIRTANGFYLFTDDFASTTKNTQAGVDVILAPNTEGQELKIGTTVSCTVEEVIEAKGATSIPQGKFVMSISNKAGEWLQETIRSLEVGDT
;
A
#
# COMPACT_ATOMS: atom_id res chain seq x y z
N LEU A 1 20.78 27.89 15.26
CA LEU A 1 21.68 27.09 14.40
C LEU A 1 20.85 25.96 13.79
N ARG A 2 20.85 25.80 12.46
CA ARG A 2 20.20 24.70 11.75
C ARG A 2 21.30 23.82 11.17
N THR A 3 21.22 22.53 11.42
CA THR A 3 22.14 21.53 10.84
C THR A 3 21.41 20.85 9.70
N GLU A 4 22.03 20.79 8.53
CA GLU A 4 21.51 20.09 7.36
C GLU A 4 22.44 18.94 7.00
N ASN A 5 21.85 17.77 6.74
CA ASN A 5 22.55 16.60 6.21
C ASN A 5 22.03 16.35 4.79
N TYR A 6 22.93 16.09 3.88
CA TYR A 6 22.57 15.81 2.50
C TYR A 6 23.38 14.64 1.93
N VAL A 7 22.81 14.00 0.93
CA VAL A 7 23.48 12.96 0.15
C VAL A 7 23.52 13.40 -1.29
N THR A 8 24.71 13.41 -1.87
CA THR A 8 24.88 13.63 -3.31
C THR A 8 24.99 12.28 -4.00
N TYR A 9 24.19 12.10 -5.04
CA TYR A 9 24.11 10.85 -5.79
C TYR A 9 24.26 11.13 -7.29
N THR A 10 25.04 10.32 -7.96
CA THR A 10 25.13 10.28 -9.42
C THR A 10 24.70 8.89 -9.90
N PRO A 11 23.67 8.80 -10.75
CA PRO A 11 23.24 7.51 -11.29
C PRO A 11 24.38 6.73 -11.95
N SER A 12 24.47 5.44 -11.70
CA SER A 12 25.43 4.56 -12.34
C SER A 12 24.90 3.12 -12.37
N SER A 13 25.53 2.23 -13.12
CA SER A 13 25.17 0.83 -13.18
C SER A 13 25.46 0.06 -11.87
N SER A 14 26.24 0.65 -10.96
CA SER A 14 26.64 0.02 -9.70
C SER A 14 26.00 0.65 -8.46
N VAL A 15 25.30 1.78 -8.61
CA VAL A 15 24.63 2.49 -7.49
C VAL A 15 23.27 2.97 -7.94
N SER A 16 22.23 2.51 -7.27
CA SER A 16 20.84 2.89 -7.52
C SER A 16 20.12 3.31 -6.24
N PRO A 17 19.16 4.22 -6.31
CA PRO A 17 18.29 4.54 -5.19
C PRO A 17 17.28 3.42 -4.98
N VAL A 18 16.98 3.12 -3.72
CA VAL A 18 15.91 2.19 -3.32
C VAL A 18 14.98 2.86 -2.32
N VAL A 19 13.70 2.51 -2.39
CA VAL A 19 12.70 2.92 -1.39
C VAL A 19 12.51 1.75 -0.42
N SER A 20 12.62 2.01 0.87
CA SER A 20 12.41 1.01 1.92
C SER A 20 11.39 1.51 2.94
N TYR A 21 10.47 0.64 3.37
CA TYR A 21 9.42 0.93 4.35
C TYR A 21 9.45 -0.02 5.55
N GLY A 22 10.50 -0.82 5.68
CA GLY A 22 10.64 -1.79 6.76
C GLY A 22 9.98 -3.13 6.46
N SER A 23 9.53 -3.85 7.48
CA SER A 23 8.88 -5.16 7.35
C SER A 23 7.43 -5.06 6.89
N ASN A 24 6.74 -4.00 7.31
CA ASN A 24 5.38 -3.66 6.90
C ASN A 24 5.25 -2.14 6.73
N VAL A 25 4.27 -1.72 5.95
CA VAL A 25 4.03 -0.29 5.65
C VAL A 25 3.83 0.55 6.91
N VAL A 26 3.17 -0.02 7.93
CA VAL A 26 2.89 0.67 9.20
C VAL A 26 3.90 0.35 10.32
N ASP A 27 4.99 -0.32 10.01
CA ASP A 27 6.07 -0.57 10.96
C ASP A 27 6.98 0.65 11.07
N LYS A 28 7.22 1.07 12.32
CA LYS A 28 8.13 2.17 12.63
C LYS A 28 9.53 1.64 12.81
N GLN A 29 10.38 1.88 11.84
CA GLN A 29 11.78 1.49 11.89
C GLN A 29 12.71 2.69 11.67
N THR A 30 13.91 2.62 12.23
CA THR A 30 14.95 3.62 11.92
C THR A 30 15.54 3.37 10.53
N VAL A 31 16.03 4.42 9.88
CA VAL A 31 16.78 4.31 8.61
C VAL A 31 17.90 3.27 8.72
N TYR A 32 18.61 3.24 9.86
CA TYR A 32 19.65 2.24 10.12
C TYR A 32 19.11 0.79 10.13
N SER A 33 17.95 0.57 10.78
CA SER A 33 17.32 -0.77 10.82
C SER A 33 16.88 -1.23 9.42
N MET A 34 16.30 -0.32 8.63
CA MET A 34 15.92 -0.60 7.23
C MET A 34 17.16 -0.93 6.37
N ALA A 35 18.23 -0.13 6.48
CA ALA A 35 19.49 -0.40 5.80
C ALA A 35 20.04 -1.79 6.15
N LYS A 36 20.05 -2.15 7.44
CA LYS A 36 20.46 -3.50 7.87
C LYS A 36 19.54 -4.62 7.34
N GLY A 37 18.28 -4.32 7.11
CA GLY A 37 17.34 -5.25 6.45
C GLY A 37 17.76 -5.52 5.00
N LEU A 38 18.01 -4.48 4.23
CA LEU A 38 18.49 -4.57 2.85
C LEU A 38 19.85 -5.30 2.75
N GLU A 39 20.79 -5.00 3.65
CA GLU A 39 22.10 -5.69 3.68
C GLU A 39 21.97 -7.19 3.95
N ARG A 40 21.03 -7.62 4.79
CA ARG A 40 20.74 -9.05 4.98
C ARG A 40 20.14 -9.72 3.74
N GLY A 41 19.46 -8.94 2.90
CA GLY A 41 18.96 -9.37 1.58
C GLY A 41 20.03 -9.43 0.50
N GLY A 42 21.29 -9.05 0.79
CA GLY A 42 22.40 -9.07 -0.15
C GLY A 42 22.76 -7.73 -0.77
N GLU A 43 22.01 -6.67 -0.47
CA GLU A 43 22.32 -5.32 -0.92
C GLU A 43 23.49 -4.72 -0.16
N ARG A 44 24.19 -3.76 -0.77
CA ARG A 44 25.18 -2.93 -0.08
C ARG A 44 24.67 -1.51 0.06
N VAL A 45 24.26 -1.13 1.26
CA VAL A 45 23.73 0.22 1.51
C VAL A 45 24.88 1.20 1.74
N LEU A 46 24.97 2.24 0.93
CA LEU A 46 25.98 3.29 1.01
C LEU A 46 25.53 4.46 1.87
N SER A 47 24.24 4.81 1.79
CA SER A 47 23.66 5.93 2.54
C SER A 47 22.14 5.77 2.63
N GLY A 48 21.49 6.49 3.54
CA GLY A 48 20.04 6.50 3.69
C GLY A 48 19.55 7.77 4.36
N ILE A 49 18.38 8.23 3.95
CA ILE A 49 17.68 9.38 4.52
C ILE A 49 16.20 9.04 4.70
N ASN A 50 15.50 9.79 5.57
CA ASN A 50 14.06 9.72 5.67
C ASN A 50 13.42 10.21 4.37
N GLY A 51 12.47 9.44 3.84
CA GLY A 51 11.77 9.76 2.58
C GLY A 51 10.40 10.37 2.78
N ASP A 52 9.75 10.16 3.93
CA ASP A 52 8.37 10.60 4.16
C ASP A 52 8.10 10.95 5.62
N TYR A 53 6.98 11.63 5.83
CA TYR A 53 6.35 11.79 7.14
C TYR A 53 5.37 10.64 7.39
N PHE A 54 5.11 10.35 8.66
CA PHE A 54 4.17 9.32 9.08
C PHE A 54 3.40 9.70 10.34
N VAL A 55 2.26 9.09 10.56
CA VAL A 55 1.46 9.27 11.77
C VAL A 55 2.16 8.55 12.92
N MET A 56 2.67 9.31 13.91
CA MET A 56 3.46 8.77 15.02
C MET A 56 2.73 7.67 15.82
N ALA A 57 1.42 7.75 15.93
CA ALA A 57 0.63 6.77 16.69
C ALA A 57 0.52 5.42 15.96
N THR A 58 0.37 5.44 14.65
CA THR A 58 0.03 4.24 13.84
C THR A 58 1.17 3.75 12.97
N GLY A 59 2.15 4.60 12.65
CA GLY A 59 3.18 4.31 11.67
C GLY A 59 2.73 4.53 10.21
N ASP A 60 1.48 4.95 9.99
CA ASP A 60 0.90 5.14 8.67
C ASP A 60 1.64 6.25 7.88
N PRO A 61 2.29 5.94 6.75
CA PRO A 61 2.99 6.95 5.96
C PRO A 61 1.99 7.95 5.37
N LEU A 62 2.37 9.23 5.26
CA LEU A 62 1.48 10.26 4.70
C LEU A 62 1.55 10.29 3.19
N GLY A 63 2.71 9.98 2.62
CA GLY A 63 2.97 10.02 1.19
C GLY A 63 2.74 8.69 0.48
N LEU A 64 3.05 8.72 -0.81
CA LEU A 64 3.04 7.55 -1.70
C LEU A 64 4.28 6.68 -1.44
N VAL A 65 4.07 5.38 -1.30
CA VAL A 65 5.17 4.40 -1.25
C VAL A 65 5.04 3.44 -2.43
N VAL A 66 6.05 3.42 -3.29
CA VAL A 66 6.16 2.50 -4.42
C VAL A 66 7.56 1.89 -4.40
N THR A 67 7.64 0.57 -4.50
CA THR A 67 8.91 -0.18 -4.60
C THR A 67 8.83 -1.12 -5.79
N ASP A 68 9.82 -1.09 -6.68
CA ASP A 68 9.88 -1.95 -7.88
C ASP A 68 8.62 -1.88 -8.75
N GLY A 69 8.00 -0.70 -8.80
CA GLY A 69 6.75 -0.46 -9.50
C GLY A 69 5.49 -0.94 -8.77
N VAL A 70 5.62 -1.59 -7.62
CA VAL A 70 4.50 -2.07 -6.79
C VAL A 70 4.00 -0.97 -5.88
N LEU A 71 2.70 -0.75 -5.87
CA LEU A 71 2.04 0.23 -5.00
C LEU A 71 1.90 -0.34 -3.58
N ARG A 72 2.75 0.14 -2.67
CA ARG A 72 2.75 -0.29 -1.26
C ARG A 72 1.83 0.55 -0.38
N SER A 73 1.71 1.84 -0.64
CA SER A 73 0.78 2.73 0.09
C SER A 73 0.42 3.93 -0.76
N SER A 74 -0.84 4.31 -0.78
CA SER A 74 -1.34 5.43 -1.56
C SER A 74 -1.15 6.76 -0.85
N ALA A 75 -0.94 7.82 -1.63
CA ALA A 75 -1.25 9.20 -1.30
C ALA A 75 -1.38 9.98 -2.60
N SER A 76 -2.31 10.91 -2.67
CA SER A 76 -2.61 11.63 -3.91
C SER A 76 -2.42 13.14 -3.82
N TYR A 77 -2.14 13.68 -2.64
CA TYR A 77 -2.09 15.13 -2.39
C TYR A 77 -0.71 15.67 -2.01
N LEU A 78 0.26 14.82 -1.77
CA LEU A 78 1.65 15.21 -1.47
C LEU A 78 2.52 15.03 -2.71
N ASN A 79 3.55 15.88 -2.84
CA ASN A 79 4.59 15.65 -3.82
C ASN A 79 5.38 14.39 -3.49
N ALA A 80 5.68 13.62 -4.49
CA ALA A 80 6.51 12.44 -4.39
C ALA A 80 7.83 12.64 -5.14
N LEU A 81 8.91 12.09 -4.61
CA LEU A 81 10.16 11.89 -5.31
C LEU A 81 10.18 10.46 -5.86
N GLY A 82 10.33 10.34 -7.16
CA GLY A 82 10.46 9.06 -7.84
C GLY A 82 11.81 8.93 -8.55
N PHE A 83 12.21 7.69 -8.78
CA PHE A 83 13.40 7.37 -9.56
C PHE A 83 13.02 6.46 -10.72
N ASN A 84 13.47 6.81 -11.92
CA ASN A 84 13.33 5.99 -13.11
C ASN A 84 14.37 4.86 -13.13
N ALA A 85 14.17 3.88 -14.00
CA ALA A 85 15.11 2.76 -14.14
C ALA A 85 16.54 3.17 -14.56
N ASP A 86 16.67 4.32 -15.23
CA ASP A 86 17.97 4.92 -15.58
C ASP A 86 18.62 5.70 -14.42
N GLY A 87 17.98 5.73 -13.23
CA GLY A 87 18.41 6.46 -12.05
C GLY A 87 18.09 7.95 -12.05
N SER A 88 17.49 8.49 -13.09
CA SER A 88 17.02 9.88 -13.10
C SER A 88 15.89 10.09 -12.10
N ALA A 89 15.86 11.27 -11.49
CA ALA A 89 14.86 11.61 -10.47
C ALA A 89 13.75 12.49 -11.07
N VAL A 90 12.53 12.27 -10.59
CA VAL A 90 11.36 13.08 -10.89
C VAL A 90 10.68 13.52 -9.61
N ILE A 91 10.15 14.75 -9.57
CA ILE A 91 9.35 15.25 -8.45
C ILE A 91 8.01 15.73 -9.02
N GLY A 92 6.93 15.33 -8.40
CA GLY A 92 5.59 15.76 -8.80
C GLY A 92 4.51 15.27 -7.85
N THR A 93 3.31 15.77 -8.03
CA THR A 93 2.12 15.28 -7.31
C THR A 93 1.56 14.08 -8.06
N PRO A 94 1.55 12.87 -7.48
CA PRO A 94 0.98 11.71 -8.13
C PRO A 94 -0.53 11.88 -8.30
N ASN A 95 -1.05 11.48 -9.47
CA ASN A 95 -2.47 11.40 -9.74
C ASN A 95 -2.87 9.90 -9.74
N LEU A 96 -3.05 9.35 -8.55
CA LEU A 96 -3.36 7.95 -8.38
C LEU A 96 -4.87 7.71 -8.48
N SER A 97 -5.28 6.74 -9.29
CA SER A 97 -6.65 6.24 -9.36
C SER A 97 -6.65 4.73 -9.11
N LEU A 98 -7.34 4.32 -8.06
CA LEU A 98 -7.53 2.92 -7.69
C LEU A 98 -8.98 2.52 -7.94
N MET A 99 -9.19 1.42 -8.65
CA MET A 99 -10.52 0.95 -9.02
C MET A 99 -10.64 -0.55 -8.73
N ALA A 100 -11.81 -0.94 -8.23
CA ALA A 100 -12.25 -2.34 -8.21
C ALA A 100 -13.37 -2.52 -9.23
N ALA A 101 -13.26 -3.53 -10.08
CA ALA A 101 -14.26 -3.85 -11.09
C ALA A 101 -14.82 -5.26 -10.83
N PHE A 102 -16.12 -5.40 -10.67
CA PHE A 102 -16.82 -6.68 -10.49
C PHE A 102 -18.31 -6.57 -10.79
N LYS A 103 -18.93 -7.64 -11.29
CA LYS A 103 -20.37 -7.70 -11.60
C LYS A 103 -20.88 -6.48 -12.38
N GLY A 104 -20.07 -5.97 -13.33
CA GLY A 104 -20.40 -4.79 -14.13
C GLY A 104 -20.29 -3.44 -13.42
N ASN A 105 -19.85 -3.41 -12.16
CA ASN A 105 -19.60 -2.19 -11.40
C ASN A 105 -18.12 -1.81 -11.45
N ASN A 106 -17.84 -0.49 -11.47
CA ASN A 106 -16.52 0.08 -11.31
C ASN A 106 -16.55 0.99 -10.08
N LEU A 107 -15.90 0.58 -9.02
CA LEU A 107 -15.89 1.27 -7.74
C LEU A 107 -14.53 1.89 -7.47
N LYS A 108 -14.53 3.17 -7.13
CA LYS A 108 -13.30 3.85 -6.72
C LYS A 108 -12.91 3.43 -5.30
N ILE A 109 -11.72 2.85 -5.17
CA ILE A 109 -11.07 2.60 -3.89
C ILE A 109 -10.45 3.92 -3.43
N ALA A 110 -10.68 4.30 -2.18
CA ALA A 110 -10.16 5.54 -1.63
C ALA A 110 -8.65 5.47 -1.44
N ASP A 111 -8.17 4.41 -0.81
CA ASP A 111 -6.75 4.22 -0.52
C ASP A 111 -6.36 2.74 -0.47
N ILE A 112 -5.05 2.48 -0.57
CA ILE A 112 -4.44 1.18 -0.33
C ILE A 112 -3.44 1.29 0.82
N ASN A 113 -3.49 0.30 1.72
CA ASN A 113 -2.58 0.16 2.87
C ASN A 113 -2.51 1.43 3.73
N LYS A 114 -3.69 1.95 4.06
CA LYS A 114 -3.92 3.09 4.97
C LYS A 114 -4.89 2.70 6.07
N ILE A 115 -4.83 3.38 7.20
CA ILE A 115 -5.84 3.23 8.25
C ILE A 115 -7.20 3.69 7.71
N ARG A 116 -8.18 2.77 7.66
CA ARG A 116 -9.51 3.06 7.09
C ARG A 116 -10.25 4.11 7.89
N THR A 117 -10.72 5.15 7.19
CA THR A 117 -11.61 6.17 7.77
C THR A 117 -13.04 5.64 7.96
N ALA A 118 -13.85 6.38 8.72
CA ALA A 118 -15.20 5.97 9.08
C ALA A 118 -16.14 5.72 7.88
N ASN A 119 -15.90 6.37 6.72
CA ASN A 119 -16.72 6.22 5.52
C ASN A 119 -15.93 5.56 4.37
N GLY A 120 -14.77 4.96 4.68
CA GLY A 120 -13.82 4.53 3.68
C GLY A 120 -14.16 3.20 3.02
N PHE A 121 -13.73 3.08 1.75
CA PHE A 121 -13.60 1.84 1.01
C PHE A 121 -12.14 1.69 0.59
N TYR A 122 -11.44 0.73 1.17
CA TYR A 122 -9.98 0.59 1.11
C TYR A 122 -9.58 -0.79 0.63
N LEU A 123 -8.39 -0.87 0.08
CA LEU A 123 -7.71 -2.12 -0.25
C LEU A 123 -6.53 -2.31 0.71
N PHE A 124 -6.35 -3.52 1.18
CA PHE A 124 -5.20 -3.93 1.98
C PHE A 124 -4.47 -5.07 1.30
N THR A 125 -3.15 -5.06 1.40
CA THR A 125 -2.26 -6.16 1.05
C THR A 125 -1.51 -6.61 2.30
N ASP A 126 -0.85 -7.74 2.26
CA ASP A 126 -0.02 -8.24 3.35
C ASP A 126 1.21 -7.36 3.66
N ASP A 127 1.56 -6.43 2.75
CA ASP A 127 2.52 -5.36 3.05
C ASP A 127 2.06 -4.42 4.17
N PHE A 128 0.77 -4.25 4.38
CA PHE A 128 0.25 -3.32 5.37
C PHE A 128 0.57 -3.79 6.79
N ALA A 129 0.09 -4.94 7.15
CA ALA A 129 0.27 -5.61 8.43
C ALA A 129 -0.39 -7.00 8.36
N SER A 130 -0.32 -7.79 9.44
CA SER A 130 -1.04 -9.06 9.55
C SER A 130 -2.58 -8.93 9.61
N THR A 131 -3.09 -7.71 9.86
CA THR A 131 -4.53 -7.41 9.91
C THR A 131 -4.82 -6.02 9.32
N THR A 132 -6.08 -5.76 8.94
CA THR A 132 -6.54 -4.45 8.46
C THR A 132 -6.47 -3.34 9.51
N LYS A 133 -6.23 -3.66 10.79
CA LYS A 133 -6.22 -2.74 11.94
C LYS A 133 -7.50 -1.87 12.05
N ASN A 134 -8.58 -2.25 11.39
CA ASN A 134 -9.86 -1.54 11.48
C ASN A 134 -10.40 -1.59 12.91
N THR A 135 -10.86 -0.47 13.40
CA THR A 135 -11.51 -0.35 14.72
C THR A 135 -13.03 -0.27 14.62
N GLN A 136 -13.57 -0.15 13.42
CA GLN A 136 -15.00 0.00 13.15
C GLN A 136 -15.49 -1.16 12.30
N ALA A 137 -16.73 -1.55 12.53
CA ALA A 137 -17.40 -2.58 11.76
C ALA A 137 -17.53 -2.21 10.27
N GLY A 138 -17.71 -3.22 9.44
CA GLY A 138 -17.84 -3.08 8.01
C GLY A 138 -17.94 -4.44 7.32
N VAL A 139 -17.77 -4.46 6.01
CA VAL A 139 -17.66 -5.68 5.23
C VAL A 139 -16.24 -5.78 4.67
N ASP A 140 -15.60 -6.89 4.94
CA ASP A 140 -14.28 -7.21 4.41
C ASP A 140 -14.39 -8.39 3.44
N VAL A 141 -13.73 -8.30 2.29
CA VAL A 141 -13.73 -9.34 1.25
C VAL A 141 -12.30 -9.79 1.02
N ILE A 142 -12.02 -11.06 1.29
CA ILE A 142 -10.72 -11.67 1.00
C ILE A 142 -10.67 -12.06 -0.47
N LEU A 143 -9.63 -11.61 -1.16
CA LEU A 143 -9.41 -11.80 -2.58
C LEU A 143 -8.09 -12.54 -2.81
N ALA A 144 -8.14 -13.64 -3.55
CA ALA A 144 -6.95 -14.32 -4.03
C ALA A 144 -6.62 -13.85 -5.45
N PRO A 145 -5.40 -13.36 -5.71
CA PRO A 145 -4.94 -13.14 -7.07
C PRO A 145 -5.01 -14.43 -7.89
N ASN A 146 -5.53 -14.34 -9.10
CA ASN A 146 -5.66 -15.51 -9.99
C ASN A 146 -4.30 -16.04 -10.47
N THR A 147 -3.25 -15.23 -10.33
CA THR A 147 -1.86 -15.63 -10.53
C THR A 147 -1.14 -15.53 -9.19
N GLU A 148 -0.60 -16.63 -8.70
CA GLU A 148 0.14 -16.67 -7.44
C GLU A 148 1.30 -15.66 -7.43
N GLY A 149 1.42 -14.92 -6.31
CA GLY A 149 2.46 -13.91 -6.14
C GLY A 149 2.28 -12.64 -6.97
N GLN A 150 1.13 -12.46 -7.62
CA GLN A 150 0.87 -11.24 -8.40
C GLN A 150 0.65 -10.05 -7.45
N GLU A 151 1.46 -9.01 -7.62
CA GLU A 151 1.40 -7.76 -6.90
C GLU A 151 0.71 -6.66 -7.71
N LEU A 152 0.13 -5.67 -7.03
CA LEU A 152 -0.50 -4.52 -7.69
C LEU A 152 0.56 -3.49 -8.12
N LYS A 153 1.01 -3.60 -9.35
CA LYS A 153 1.93 -2.63 -9.97
C LYS A 153 1.19 -1.43 -10.55
N ILE A 154 1.85 -0.28 -10.52
CA ILE A 154 1.33 0.94 -11.13
C ILE A 154 1.03 0.69 -12.62
N GLY A 155 -0.17 1.10 -13.06
CA GLY A 155 -0.61 0.95 -14.45
C GLY A 155 -1.05 -0.47 -14.83
N THR A 156 -1.19 -1.39 -13.86
CA THR A 156 -1.66 -2.76 -14.12
C THR A 156 -3.00 -3.04 -13.46
N THR A 157 -3.60 -4.15 -13.85
CA THR A 157 -4.79 -4.74 -13.23
C THR A 157 -4.43 -6.11 -12.68
N VAL A 158 -4.90 -6.42 -11.48
CA VAL A 158 -4.81 -7.75 -10.88
C VAL A 158 -6.20 -8.36 -10.87
N SER A 159 -6.36 -9.48 -11.56
CA SER A 159 -7.59 -10.28 -11.49
C SER A 159 -7.55 -11.16 -10.26
N CYS A 160 -8.65 -11.15 -9.49
CA CYS A 160 -8.76 -11.88 -8.25
C CYS A 160 -10.06 -12.70 -8.23
N THR A 161 -10.08 -13.74 -7.39
CA THR A 161 -11.27 -14.50 -7.05
C THR A 161 -11.63 -14.22 -5.59
N VAL A 162 -12.91 -14.03 -5.31
CA VAL A 162 -13.44 -13.87 -3.95
C VAL A 162 -13.33 -15.20 -3.21
N GLU A 163 -12.62 -15.21 -2.08
CA GLU A 163 -12.52 -16.38 -1.20
C GLU A 163 -13.45 -16.31 0.00
N GLU A 164 -13.68 -15.12 0.53
CA GLU A 164 -14.53 -14.95 1.70
C GLU A 164 -15.13 -13.55 1.74
N VAL A 165 -16.38 -13.44 2.20
CA VAL A 165 -17.06 -12.18 2.52
C VAL A 165 -17.40 -12.19 4.00
N ILE A 166 -16.91 -11.18 4.74
CA ILE A 166 -16.92 -11.15 6.21
C ILE A 166 -17.68 -9.92 6.69
N GLU A 167 -18.72 -10.11 7.49
CA GLU A 167 -19.31 -9.03 8.30
C GLU A 167 -18.38 -8.74 9.50
N ALA A 168 -17.40 -7.89 9.25
CA ALA A 168 -16.33 -7.59 10.19
C ALA A 168 -16.81 -6.66 11.31
N LYS A 169 -16.52 -7.02 12.55
CA LYS A 169 -16.77 -6.16 13.73
C LYS A 169 -15.59 -5.24 14.06
N GLY A 170 -14.47 -5.42 13.38
CA GLY A 170 -13.21 -4.70 13.58
C GLY A 170 -12.16 -5.18 12.60
N ALA A 171 -10.95 -5.42 13.09
CA ALA A 171 -9.83 -5.86 12.26
C ALA A 171 -10.03 -7.28 11.72
N THR A 172 -9.76 -7.47 10.44
CA THR A 172 -9.72 -8.75 9.73
C THR A 172 -8.27 -9.14 9.44
N SER A 173 -7.93 -10.41 9.50
CA SER A 173 -6.62 -10.92 9.10
C SER A 173 -6.39 -10.70 7.61
N ILE A 174 -5.17 -10.34 7.25
CA ILE A 174 -4.73 -10.26 5.86
C ILE A 174 -3.86 -11.48 5.58
N PRO A 175 -4.34 -12.48 4.84
CA PRO A 175 -3.54 -13.65 4.52
C PRO A 175 -2.39 -13.29 3.57
N GLN A 176 -1.28 -13.99 3.71
CA GLN A 176 -0.10 -13.77 2.86
C GLN A 176 -0.45 -13.96 1.38
N GLY A 177 0.01 -13.05 0.53
CA GLY A 177 -0.21 -13.06 -0.91
C GLY A 177 -1.65 -12.75 -1.34
N LYS A 178 -2.52 -12.28 -0.42
CA LYS A 178 -3.91 -11.95 -0.72
C LYS A 178 -4.21 -10.47 -0.52
N PHE A 179 -5.35 -10.06 -1.03
CA PHE A 179 -5.88 -8.73 -0.83
C PHE A 179 -7.12 -8.78 0.07
N VAL A 180 -7.37 -7.69 0.79
CA VAL A 180 -8.63 -7.50 1.52
C VAL A 180 -9.25 -6.17 1.07
N MET A 181 -10.37 -6.25 0.36
CA MET A 181 -11.23 -5.07 0.18
C MET A 181 -12.03 -4.86 1.46
N SER A 182 -12.06 -3.63 1.95
CA SER A 182 -12.68 -3.30 3.23
C SER A 182 -13.53 -2.05 3.11
N ILE A 183 -14.83 -2.20 3.36
CA ILE A 183 -15.77 -1.08 3.37
C ILE A 183 -16.34 -0.85 4.77
N SER A 184 -16.42 0.41 5.18
CA SER A 184 -17.03 0.79 6.45
C SER A 184 -18.56 0.63 6.41
N ASN A 185 -19.15 0.23 7.53
CA ASN A 185 -20.62 0.24 7.71
C ASN A 185 -21.23 1.65 7.77
N LYS A 186 -20.41 2.71 7.69
CA LYS A 186 -20.83 4.13 7.56
C LYS A 186 -20.64 4.67 6.15
N ALA A 187 -20.15 3.88 5.22
CA ALA A 187 -20.10 4.23 3.80
C ALA A 187 -21.54 4.29 3.20
N GLY A 188 -21.66 4.81 1.99
CA GLY A 188 -22.95 4.86 1.31
C GLY A 188 -23.61 3.48 1.18
N GLU A 189 -24.90 3.39 1.45
CA GLU A 189 -25.66 2.14 1.51
C GLU A 189 -25.52 1.31 0.22
N TRP A 190 -25.72 1.94 -0.93
CA TRP A 190 -25.53 1.28 -2.24
C TRP A 190 -24.16 0.60 -2.37
N LEU A 191 -23.09 1.27 -1.93
CA LEU A 191 -21.75 0.72 -2.00
C LEU A 191 -21.59 -0.48 -1.06
N GLN A 192 -22.15 -0.40 0.14
CA GLN A 192 -22.16 -1.53 1.08
C GLN A 192 -22.92 -2.74 0.53
N GLU A 193 -24.11 -2.52 -0.03
CA GLU A 193 -24.93 -3.59 -0.64
C GLU A 193 -24.24 -4.21 -1.84
N THR A 194 -23.59 -3.40 -2.67
CA THR A 194 -22.80 -3.88 -3.81
C THR A 194 -21.65 -4.79 -3.37
N ILE A 195 -20.93 -4.42 -2.31
CA ILE A 195 -19.85 -5.29 -1.76
C ILE A 195 -20.43 -6.55 -1.11
N ARG A 196 -21.55 -6.47 -0.39
CA ARG A 196 -22.22 -7.64 0.21
C ARG A 196 -22.78 -8.62 -0.83
N SER A 197 -23.05 -8.15 -2.03
CA SER A 197 -23.54 -9.02 -3.12
C SER A 197 -22.47 -9.91 -3.74
N LEU A 198 -21.21 -9.75 -3.33
CA LEU A 198 -20.13 -10.63 -3.74
C LEU A 198 -20.29 -12.01 -3.08
N GLU A 199 -20.00 -13.04 -3.86
CA GLU A 199 -20.06 -14.43 -3.44
C GLU A 199 -18.70 -15.11 -3.66
N VAL A 200 -18.42 -16.15 -2.88
CA VAL A 200 -17.21 -16.95 -3.08
C VAL A 200 -17.18 -17.49 -4.51
N GLY A 201 -16.06 -17.28 -5.20
CA GLY A 201 -15.86 -17.65 -6.59
C GLY A 201 -16.13 -16.52 -7.61
N ASP A 202 -16.69 -15.38 -7.19
CA ASP A 202 -16.77 -14.19 -8.05
C ASP A 202 -15.37 -13.68 -8.44
N THR A 203 -15.27 -13.09 -9.66
CA THR A 203 -14.01 -12.56 -10.22
C THR A 203 -14.17 -11.11 -10.65
#